data_d2a3feeab70ad597e97771a32d01c0b4
#
_entry.id   d2a3feeab70ad597e97771a32d01c0b4
#
_cell.length_a   1.000
_cell.length_b   1.000
_cell.length_c   1.000
_cell.angle_alpha   90.00
_cell.angle_beta   90.00
_cell.angle_gamma   90.00
#
_symmetry.space_group_name_H-M   'P 1'
#
loop_
_entity.id
_entity.type
_entity.pdbx_description
1 polymer ?
#
loop_
_entity_poly.entity_id
_entity_poly.type
_entity_poly.pdbx_seq_one_letter_code
_entity_poly.pdbx_strand_id
1 'polypeptide(L)'
;MVTVRNTRKDVVTAAGRLFAEKGYHGTSMRDLGRELGLLGSSLYAHVESKQDLLVEVVEEGARLFQASADAALATEGSAASKLRQLIAGHVGVVVDNPDIVRTYLNEARMLDPEHRGRVIAARDGYEQAFRQVIALGSSDGSLRPDADPKLDSIFLLSILNAIERWYRPQGEVGVAELVDEVSEFALGALRP
;
A
#
# COMPACT_ATOMS: atom_id res chain seq x y z
N MET A 1 16.83 32.65 -6.95
CA MET A 1 16.11 31.51 -7.50
C MET A 1 16.75 30.25 -6.93
N VAL A 2 16.10 29.59 -5.98
CA VAL A 2 16.58 28.30 -5.48
C VAL A 2 16.21 27.30 -6.57
N THR A 3 17.19 26.73 -7.23
CA THR A 3 17.00 25.63 -8.18
C THR A 3 16.59 24.42 -7.33
N VAL A 4 15.32 24.11 -7.27
CA VAL A 4 14.84 22.85 -6.69
C VAL A 4 15.44 21.74 -7.56
N ARG A 5 16.43 21.03 -7.03
CA ARG A 5 16.91 19.80 -7.64
C ARG A 5 15.82 18.76 -7.48
N ASN A 6 15.01 18.57 -8.54
CA ASN A 6 14.07 17.47 -8.55
C ASN A 6 14.85 16.15 -8.49
N THR A 7 14.75 15.46 -7.39
CA THR A 7 15.32 14.13 -7.21
C THR A 7 14.44 13.09 -7.91
N ARG A 8 14.97 11.87 -8.15
CA ARG A 8 14.15 10.76 -8.65
C ARG A 8 12.93 10.50 -7.77
N LYS A 9 13.07 10.65 -6.45
CA LYS A 9 11.97 10.53 -5.49
C LYS A 9 10.86 11.56 -5.74
N ASP A 10 11.23 12.82 -6.04
CA ASP A 10 10.25 13.87 -6.34
C ASP A 10 9.47 13.54 -7.62
N VAL A 11 10.15 12.99 -8.63
CA VAL A 11 9.53 12.56 -9.89
C VAL A 11 8.54 11.40 -9.65
N VAL A 12 8.92 10.41 -8.85
CA VAL A 12 8.04 9.28 -8.50
C VAL A 12 6.83 9.76 -7.70
N THR A 13 7.02 10.65 -6.74
CA THR A 13 5.92 11.23 -5.95
C THR A 13 4.93 12.01 -6.83
N ALA A 14 5.43 12.86 -7.73
CA ALA A 14 4.60 13.60 -8.66
C ALA A 14 3.86 12.68 -9.64
N ALA A 15 4.52 11.62 -10.10
CA ALA A 15 3.90 10.61 -10.96
C ALA A 15 2.77 9.88 -10.22
N GLY A 16 3.01 9.44 -8.98
CA GLY A 16 2.00 8.80 -8.12
C GLY A 16 0.76 9.68 -7.99
N ARG A 17 0.93 10.97 -7.68
CA ARG A 17 -0.17 11.93 -7.60
C ARG A 17 -0.96 12.03 -8.91
N LEU A 18 -0.30 12.26 -10.03
CA LEU A 18 -0.97 12.41 -11.30
C LEU A 18 -1.67 11.11 -11.76
N PHE A 19 -1.07 9.96 -11.52
CA PHE A 19 -1.70 8.66 -11.80
C PHE A 19 -2.92 8.41 -10.89
N ALA A 20 -2.85 8.80 -9.63
CA ALA A 20 -3.97 8.70 -8.69
C ALA A 20 -5.13 9.63 -9.07
N GLU A 21 -4.84 10.84 -9.56
CA GLU A 21 -5.84 11.85 -9.92
C GLU A 21 -6.49 11.59 -11.30
N LYS A 22 -5.66 11.29 -12.32
CA LYS A 22 -6.08 11.25 -13.73
C LYS A 22 -6.08 9.84 -14.34
N GLY A 23 -5.58 8.85 -13.61
CA GLY A 23 -5.28 7.53 -14.12
C GLY A 23 -4.03 7.50 -14.99
N TYR A 24 -3.50 6.29 -15.22
CA TYR A 24 -2.33 6.10 -16.05
C TYR A 24 -2.53 6.63 -17.47
N HIS A 25 -3.64 6.29 -18.13
CA HIS A 25 -3.90 6.73 -19.50
C HIS A 25 -4.17 8.23 -19.61
N GLY A 26 -4.75 8.83 -18.58
CA GLY A 26 -5.06 10.27 -18.52
C GLY A 26 -3.85 11.16 -18.23
N THR A 27 -2.69 10.58 -17.90
CA THR A 27 -1.45 11.30 -17.58
C THR A 27 -0.47 11.22 -18.73
N SER A 28 0.12 12.35 -19.14
CA SER A 28 1.19 12.42 -20.14
C SER A 28 2.54 12.80 -19.50
N MET A 29 3.66 12.48 -20.18
CA MET A 29 4.99 12.96 -19.80
C MET A 29 5.07 14.49 -19.77
N ARG A 30 4.27 15.17 -20.56
CA ARG A 30 4.17 16.63 -20.56
C ARG A 30 3.48 17.17 -19.31
N ASP A 31 2.47 16.46 -18.79
CA ASP A 31 1.82 16.81 -17.51
C ASP A 31 2.79 16.66 -16.35
N LEU A 32 3.57 15.58 -16.32
CA LEU A 32 4.64 15.35 -15.35
C LEU A 32 5.70 16.45 -15.40
N GLY A 33 6.17 16.82 -16.60
CA GLY A 33 7.12 17.92 -16.76
C GLY A 33 6.57 19.24 -16.22
N ARG A 34 5.31 19.55 -16.52
CA ARG A 34 4.63 20.75 -16.00
C ARG A 34 4.52 20.76 -14.49
N GLU A 35 4.14 19.61 -13.89
CA GLU A 35 4.00 19.44 -12.47
C GLU A 35 5.33 19.68 -11.71
N LEU A 36 6.42 19.19 -12.26
CA LEU A 36 7.75 19.30 -11.68
C LEU A 36 8.47 20.61 -12.04
N GLY A 37 7.87 21.45 -12.89
CA GLY A 37 8.52 22.64 -13.42
C GLY A 37 9.73 22.32 -14.31
N LEU A 38 9.77 21.11 -14.90
CA LEU A 38 10.84 20.64 -15.76
C LEU A 38 10.48 20.81 -17.24
N LEU A 39 11.49 21.16 -18.03
CA LEU A 39 11.39 20.98 -19.50
C LEU A 39 11.38 19.48 -19.82
N GLY A 40 10.68 19.08 -20.89
CA GLY A 40 10.52 17.67 -21.25
C GLY A 40 11.86 16.91 -21.33
N SER A 41 12.91 17.52 -21.91
CA SER A 41 14.25 16.93 -21.96
C SER A 41 14.88 16.64 -20.59
N SER A 42 14.58 17.49 -19.61
CA SER A 42 15.09 17.28 -18.23
C SER A 42 14.37 16.15 -17.53
N LEU A 43 13.09 15.91 -17.83
CA LEU A 43 12.35 14.76 -17.27
C LEU A 43 12.90 13.45 -17.80
N TYR A 44 13.21 13.35 -19.10
CA TYR A 44 13.80 12.17 -19.71
C TYR A 44 15.24 11.86 -19.24
N ALA A 45 15.92 12.80 -18.56
CA ALA A 45 17.17 12.51 -17.88
C ALA A 45 16.96 11.71 -16.57
N HIS A 46 15.74 11.67 -16.03
CA HIS A 46 15.40 10.93 -14.81
C HIS A 46 14.69 9.60 -15.10
N VAL A 47 13.92 9.52 -16.18
CA VAL A 47 13.10 8.34 -16.52
C VAL A 47 13.02 8.16 -18.04
N GLU A 48 13.02 6.91 -18.48
CA GLU A 48 13.01 6.57 -19.89
C GLU A 48 11.60 6.66 -20.50
N SER A 49 10.59 6.28 -19.72
CA SER A 49 9.21 6.24 -20.18
C SER A 49 8.18 6.48 -19.07
N LYS A 50 6.92 6.69 -19.45
CA LYS A 50 5.80 6.73 -18.51
C LYS A 50 5.57 5.35 -17.85
N GLN A 51 5.88 4.27 -18.57
CA GLN A 51 5.75 2.92 -18.04
C GLN A 51 6.75 2.68 -16.90
N ASP A 52 8.00 3.15 -17.04
CA ASP A 52 9.01 3.03 -15.98
C ASP A 52 8.58 3.79 -14.72
N LEU A 53 7.99 4.98 -14.90
CA LEU A 53 7.42 5.72 -13.77
C LEU A 53 6.28 4.96 -13.08
N LEU A 54 5.40 4.33 -13.84
CA LEU A 54 4.34 3.51 -13.24
C LEU A 54 4.93 2.33 -12.48
N VAL A 55 5.95 1.67 -13.04
CA VAL A 55 6.68 0.58 -12.36
C VAL A 55 7.22 1.07 -11.01
N GLU A 56 7.93 2.21 -11.01
CA GLU A 56 8.54 2.74 -9.79
C GLU A 56 7.50 3.12 -8.72
N VAL A 57 6.39 3.75 -9.12
CA VAL A 57 5.31 4.11 -8.18
C VAL A 57 4.68 2.85 -7.57
N VAL A 58 4.43 1.83 -8.40
CA VAL A 58 3.81 0.59 -7.95
C VAL A 58 4.78 -0.24 -7.09
N GLU A 59 6.07 -0.30 -7.45
CA GLU A 59 7.10 -0.96 -6.65
C GLU A 59 7.31 -0.25 -5.30
N GLU A 60 7.25 1.09 -5.26
CA GLU A 60 7.31 1.84 -4.01
C GLU A 60 6.11 1.52 -3.11
N GLY A 61 4.90 1.45 -3.65
CA GLY A 61 3.72 1.02 -2.90
C GLY A 61 3.89 -0.39 -2.31
N ALA A 62 4.35 -1.34 -3.11
CA ALA A 62 4.63 -2.71 -2.65
C ALA A 62 5.69 -2.73 -1.53
N ARG A 63 6.76 -1.94 -1.68
CA ARG A 63 7.83 -1.81 -0.69
C ARG A 63 7.34 -1.25 0.64
N LEU A 64 6.47 -0.24 0.61
CA LEU A 64 5.88 0.36 1.81
C LEU A 64 5.04 -0.65 2.59
N PHE A 65 4.18 -1.40 1.92
CA PHE A 65 3.38 -2.44 2.55
C PHE A 65 4.26 -3.57 3.11
N GLN A 66 5.24 -4.05 2.34
CA GLN A 66 6.13 -5.11 2.82
C GLN A 66 6.92 -4.67 4.05
N ALA A 67 7.49 -3.47 4.03
CA ALA A 67 8.24 -2.94 5.18
C ALA A 67 7.36 -2.82 6.43
N SER A 68 6.08 -2.46 6.29
CA SER A 68 5.15 -2.40 7.42
C SER A 68 4.84 -3.80 7.98
N ALA A 69 4.70 -4.81 7.11
CA ALA A 69 4.49 -6.19 7.53
C ALA A 69 5.71 -6.78 8.24
N ASP A 70 6.91 -6.55 7.69
CA ASP A 70 8.16 -7.01 8.28
C ASP A 70 8.36 -6.43 9.69
N ALA A 71 8.06 -5.13 9.87
CA ALA A 71 8.10 -4.47 11.16
C ALA A 71 7.09 -5.09 12.16
N ALA A 72 5.87 -5.37 11.73
CA ALA A 72 4.84 -6.00 12.56
C ALA A 72 5.23 -7.44 12.97
N LEU A 73 5.77 -8.23 12.05
CA LEU A 73 6.21 -9.60 12.31
C LEU A 73 7.42 -9.67 13.26
N ALA A 74 8.29 -8.67 13.21
CA ALA A 74 9.47 -8.56 14.08
C ALA A 74 9.12 -8.23 15.54
N THR A 75 7.90 -7.75 15.84
CA THR A 75 7.47 -7.47 17.21
C THR A 75 7.27 -8.76 18.00
N GLU A 76 7.57 -8.72 19.29
CA GLU A 76 7.20 -9.80 20.22
C GLU A 76 5.71 -9.68 20.59
N GLY A 77 5.09 -10.80 20.95
CA GLY A 77 3.72 -10.81 21.44
C GLY A 77 2.85 -11.90 20.84
N SER A 78 1.57 -11.92 21.25
CA SER A 78 0.57 -12.87 20.76
C SER A 78 0.21 -12.63 19.29
N ALA A 79 -0.40 -13.62 18.64
CA ALA A 79 -0.91 -13.48 17.29
C ALA A 79 -1.91 -12.30 17.17
N ALA A 80 -2.76 -12.09 18.17
CA ALA A 80 -3.68 -10.95 18.23
C ALA A 80 -2.93 -9.61 18.25
N SER A 81 -1.82 -9.50 19.01
CA SER A 81 -0.98 -8.30 19.03
C SER A 81 -0.32 -8.06 17.67
N LYS A 82 0.25 -9.11 17.05
CA LYS A 82 0.85 -9.01 15.71
C LYS A 82 -0.18 -8.62 14.65
N LEU A 83 -1.40 -9.14 14.74
CA LEU A 83 -2.48 -8.78 13.81
C LEU A 83 -2.85 -7.30 13.93
N ARG A 84 -2.93 -6.76 15.16
CA ARG A 84 -3.12 -5.31 15.38
C ARG A 84 -1.99 -4.49 14.75
N GLN A 85 -0.73 -4.93 14.86
CA GLN A 85 0.41 -4.26 14.25
C GLN A 85 0.36 -4.29 12.73
N LEU A 86 -0.05 -5.42 12.13
CA LEU A 86 -0.27 -5.53 10.68
C LEU A 86 -1.37 -4.55 10.20
N ILE A 87 -2.48 -4.48 10.93
CA ILE A 87 -3.58 -3.55 10.65
C ILE A 87 -3.10 -2.10 10.77
N ALA A 88 -2.44 -1.76 11.88
CA ALA A 88 -1.92 -0.42 12.11
C ALA A 88 -0.91 0.01 11.04
N GLY A 89 0.00 -0.89 10.66
CA GLY A 89 0.96 -0.66 9.61
C GLY A 89 0.30 -0.44 8.24
N HIS A 90 -0.71 -1.26 7.90
CA HIS A 90 -1.47 -1.08 6.67
C HIS A 90 -2.18 0.27 6.61
N VAL A 91 -2.93 0.61 7.67
CA VAL A 91 -3.62 1.91 7.78
C VAL A 91 -2.63 3.07 7.68
N GLY A 92 -1.50 2.99 8.38
CA GLY A 92 -0.44 3.99 8.30
C GLY A 92 0.06 4.19 6.87
N VAL A 93 0.37 3.11 6.15
CA VAL A 93 0.81 3.20 4.74
C VAL A 93 -0.24 3.88 3.87
N VAL A 94 -1.53 3.52 4.02
CA VAL A 94 -2.64 4.11 3.25
C VAL A 94 -2.79 5.60 3.53
N VAL A 95 -2.72 5.99 4.79
CA VAL A 95 -2.96 7.40 5.22
C VAL A 95 -1.77 8.30 4.87
N ASP A 96 -0.55 7.81 5.06
CA ASP A 96 0.67 8.61 4.85
C ASP A 96 1.06 8.70 3.37
N ASN A 97 0.60 7.77 2.52
CA ASN A 97 0.99 7.69 1.11
C ASN A 97 -0.23 7.51 0.17
N PRO A 98 -1.27 8.35 0.27
CA PRO A 98 -2.56 8.09 -0.40
C PRO A 98 -2.45 7.96 -1.93
N ASP A 99 -1.62 8.78 -2.57
CA ASP A 99 -1.48 8.79 -4.03
C ASP A 99 -0.72 7.57 -4.55
N ILE A 100 0.36 7.18 -3.84
CA ILE A 100 1.14 5.98 -4.16
C ILE A 100 0.27 4.74 -3.98
N VAL A 101 -0.45 4.65 -2.85
CA VAL A 101 -1.33 3.51 -2.55
C VAL A 101 -2.47 3.42 -3.56
N ARG A 102 -3.12 4.54 -3.90
CA ARG A 102 -4.17 4.55 -4.93
C ARG A 102 -3.65 4.06 -6.27
N THR A 103 -2.48 4.53 -6.70
CA THR A 103 -1.84 4.08 -7.94
C THR A 103 -1.48 2.59 -7.86
N TYR A 104 -0.88 2.12 -6.76
CA TYR A 104 -0.55 0.73 -6.54
C TYR A 104 -1.76 -0.20 -6.59
N LEU A 105 -2.88 0.18 -5.97
CA LEU A 105 -4.08 -0.65 -5.93
C LEU A 105 -4.85 -0.66 -7.26
N ASN A 106 -4.91 0.47 -7.96
CA ASN A 106 -5.82 0.64 -9.09
C ASN A 106 -5.13 0.60 -10.46
N GLU A 107 -3.86 1.05 -10.59
CA GLU A 107 -3.18 1.18 -11.87
C GLU A 107 -2.17 0.06 -12.17
N ALA A 108 -1.83 -0.81 -11.20
CA ALA A 108 -0.90 -1.93 -11.42
C ALA A 108 -1.29 -2.86 -12.58
N ARG A 109 -2.58 -2.92 -12.93
CA ARG A 109 -3.08 -3.67 -14.09
C ARG A 109 -2.59 -3.12 -15.44
N MET A 110 -2.09 -1.88 -15.48
CA MET A 110 -1.55 -1.22 -16.67
C MET A 110 -0.06 -1.54 -16.91
N LEU A 111 0.57 -2.26 -15.98
CA LEU A 111 1.92 -2.75 -16.14
C LEU A 111 1.99 -3.84 -17.22
N ASP A 112 3.12 -3.90 -17.90
CA ASP A 112 3.43 -5.02 -18.77
C ASP A 112 3.42 -6.36 -17.99
N PRO A 113 3.39 -7.53 -18.70
CA PRO A 113 3.26 -8.82 -18.04
C PRO A 113 4.39 -9.15 -17.06
N GLU A 114 5.63 -8.75 -17.35
CA GLU A 114 6.79 -9.03 -16.50
C GLU A 114 6.69 -8.26 -15.17
N HIS A 115 6.51 -6.95 -15.25
CA HIS A 115 6.38 -6.10 -14.06
C HIS A 115 5.13 -6.45 -13.26
N ARG A 116 4.02 -6.79 -13.94
CA ARG A 116 2.79 -7.26 -13.29
C ARG A 116 3.03 -8.54 -12.49
N GLY A 117 3.80 -9.48 -13.01
CA GLY A 117 4.17 -10.72 -12.32
C GLY A 117 4.91 -10.43 -11.01
N ARG A 118 5.86 -9.47 -11.01
CA ARG A 118 6.58 -9.04 -9.80
C ARG A 118 5.64 -8.42 -8.75
N VAL A 119 4.71 -7.61 -9.19
CA VAL A 119 3.73 -6.99 -8.28
C VAL A 119 2.79 -8.02 -7.67
N ILE A 120 2.33 -9.01 -8.45
CA ILE A 120 1.52 -10.12 -7.93
C ILE A 120 2.30 -10.88 -6.86
N ALA A 121 3.56 -11.25 -7.13
CA ALA A 121 4.40 -11.93 -6.16
C ALA A 121 4.62 -11.10 -4.88
N ALA A 122 4.79 -9.78 -4.99
CA ALA A 122 4.89 -8.89 -3.82
C ALA A 122 3.58 -8.85 -3.02
N ARG A 123 2.41 -8.81 -3.68
CA ARG A 123 1.10 -8.88 -3.03
C ARG A 123 0.88 -10.21 -2.30
N ASP A 124 1.27 -11.31 -2.94
CA ASP A 124 1.19 -12.64 -2.32
C ASP A 124 2.09 -12.75 -1.09
N GLY A 125 3.30 -12.17 -1.16
CA GLY A 125 4.22 -12.07 -0.02
C GLY A 125 3.63 -11.26 1.14
N TYR A 126 3.01 -10.13 0.84
CA TYR A 126 2.33 -9.30 1.83
C TYR A 126 1.13 -10.02 2.47
N GLU A 127 0.28 -10.66 1.67
CA GLU A 127 -0.84 -11.46 2.17
C GLU A 127 -0.35 -12.62 3.06
N GLN A 128 0.79 -13.22 2.72
CA GLN A 128 1.38 -14.30 3.50
C GLN A 128 1.71 -13.91 4.94
N ALA A 129 2.05 -12.64 5.21
CA ALA A 129 2.26 -12.14 6.56
C ALA A 129 0.99 -12.24 7.42
N PHE A 130 -0.16 -11.87 6.87
CA PHE A 130 -1.46 -12.03 7.55
C PHE A 130 -1.81 -13.50 7.76
N ARG A 131 -1.62 -14.34 6.75
CA ARG A 131 -1.87 -15.78 6.85
C ARG A 131 -1.05 -16.43 7.97
N GLN A 132 0.23 -16.08 8.07
CA GLN A 132 1.12 -16.61 9.11
C GLN A 132 0.62 -16.23 10.52
N VAL A 133 0.22 -15.00 10.72
CA VAL A 133 -0.28 -14.53 12.01
C VAL A 133 -1.61 -15.19 12.37
N ILE A 134 -2.53 -15.34 11.42
CA ILE A 134 -3.81 -16.03 11.65
C ILE A 134 -3.59 -17.51 11.97
N ALA A 135 -2.71 -18.20 11.22
CA ALA A 135 -2.37 -19.59 11.49
C ALA A 135 -1.72 -19.78 12.86
N LEU A 136 -0.82 -18.87 13.27
CA LEU A 136 -0.23 -18.87 14.60
C LEU A 136 -1.32 -18.75 15.67
N GLY A 137 -2.25 -17.80 15.52
CA GLY A 137 -3.33 -17.57 16.48
C GLY A 137 -4.29 -18.75 16.61
N SER A 138 -4.58 -19.44 15.50
CA SER A 138 -5.37 -20.68 15.55
C SER A 138 -4.65 -21.83 16.26
N SER A 139 -3.32 -21.89 16.13
CA SER A 139 -2.53 -22.95 16.75
C SER A 139 -2.27 -22.72 18.23
N ASP A 140 -2.15 -21.47 18.68
CA ASP A 140 -1.90 -21.11 20.09
C ASP A 140 -3.19 -20.83 20.87
N GLY A 141 -4.35 -20.88 20.21
CA GLY A 141 -5.67 -20.69 20.82
C GLY A 141 -6.05 -19.22 21.06
N SER A 142 -5.25 -18.26 20.60
CA SER A 142 -5.58 -16.83 20.69
C SER A 142 -6.59 -16.36 19.63
N LEU A 143 -6.79 -17.16 18.57
CA LEU A 143 -7.83 -17.00 17.57
C LEU A 143 -8.64 -18.31 17.46
N ARG A 144 -9.82 -18.23 16.84
CA ARG A 144 -10.71 -19.40 16.67
C ARG A 144 -9.98 -20.55 15.94
N PRO A 145 -10.16 -21.81 16.38
CA PRO A 145 -9.39 -22.94 15.84
C PRO A 145 -9.77 -23.31 14.39
N ASP A 146 -10.94 -22.89 13.93
CA ASP A 146 -11.47 -23.12 12.59
C ASP A 146 -11.25 -21.91 11.65
N ALA A 147 -10.39 -20.94 12.00
CA ALA A 147 -10.03 -19.87 11.11
C ALA A 147 -9.34 -20.42 9.85
N ASP A 148 -9.74 -19.91 8.68
CA ASP A 148 -9.06 -20.19 7.42
C ASP A 148 -8.04 -19.07 7.14
N PRO A 149 -6.72 -19.33 7.33
CA PRO A 149 -5.72 -18.28 7.17
C PRO A 149 -5.74 -17.60 5.80
N LYS A 150 -6.14 -18.33 4.75
CA LYS A 150 -6.24 -17.79 3.39
C LYS A 150 -7.46 -16.90 3.22
N LEU A 151 -8.64 -17.40 3.55
CA LEU A 151 -9.88 -16.64 3.35
C LEU A 151 -9.96 -15.45 4.30
N ASP A 152 -9.61 -15.65 5.58
CA ASP A 152 -9.66 -14.60 6.57
C ASP A 152 -8.64 -13.46 6.25
N SER A 153 -7.45 -13.78 5.71
CA SER A 153 -6.53 -12.75 5.23
C SER A 153 -7.06 -11.98 4.02
N ILE A 154 -7.69 -12.67 3.07
CA ILE A 154 -8.32 -12.02 1.90
C ILE A 154 -9.45 -11.08 2.33
N PHE A 155 -10.31 -11.51 3.26
CA PHE A 155 -11.39 -10.66 3.78
C PHE A 155 -10.84 -9.43 4.48
N LEU A 156 -9.86 -9.61 5.37
CA LEU A 156 -9.25 -8.50 6.10
C LEU A 156 -8.54 -7.52 5.15
N LEU A 157 -7.74 -8.00 4.20
CA LEU A 157 -7.08 -7.14 3.23
C LEU A 157 -8.07 -6.45 2.29
N SER A 158 -9.22 -7.05 2.00
CA SER A 158 -10.26 -6.38 1.22
C SER A 158 -10.85 -5.18 1.96
N ILE A 159 -11.05 -5.29 3.27
CA ILE A 159 -11.49 -4.19 4.13
C ILE A 159 -10.40 -3.11 4.20
N LEU A 160 -9.17 -3.51 4.47
CA LEU A 160 -8.03 -2.60 4.62
C LEU A 160 -7.74 -1.83 3.32
N ASN A 161 -7.74 -2.50 2.17
CA ASN A 161 -7.54 -1.87 0.87
C ASN A 161 -8.66 -0.89 0.52
N ALA A 162 -9.90 -1.10 1.03
CA ALA A 162 -11.01 -0.20 0.76
C ALA A 162 -10.87 1.17 1.46
N ILE A 163 -10.05 1.27 2.50
CA ILE A 163 -9.81 2.49 3.28
C ILE A 163 -9.37 3.64 2.36
N GLU A 164 -8.52 3.37 1.35
CA GLU A 164 -8.04 4.39 0.40
C GLU A 164 -9.16 5.14 -0.33
N ARG A 165 -10.34 4.52 -0.46
CA ARG A 165 -11.47 5.09 -1.22
C ARG A 165 -12.30 6.06 -0.40
N TRP A 166 -12.51 5.76 0.88
CA TRP A 166 -13.47 6.49 1.70
C TRP A 166 -12.84 7.27 2.85
N TYR A 167 -11.69 6.86 3.39
CA TYR A 167 -11.08 7.58 4.50
C TYR A 167 -10.60 8.96 4.07
N ARG A 168 -10.82 9.92 4.95
CA ARG A 168 -10.39 11.32 4.78
C ARG A 168 -9.69 11.78 6.05
N PRO A 169 -8.40 12.18 6.00
CA PRO A 169 -7.65 12.61 7.20
C PRO A 169 -8.27 13.80 7.93
N GLN A 170 -9.07 14.61 7.25
CA GLN A 170 -9.78 15.76 7.82
C GLN A 170 -11.22 15.40 8.24
N GLY A 171 -11.60 14.13 8.18
CA GLY A 171 -12.91 13.62 8.62
C GLY A 171 -13.03 13.53 10.14
N GLU A 172 -14.17 13.03 10.60
CA GLU A 172 -14.47 12.89 12.03
C GLU A 172 -13.66 11.79 12.72
N VAL A 173 -13.27 10.74 11.97
CA VAL A 173 -12.56 9.58 12.49
C VAL A 173 -11.05 9.81 12.41
N GLY A 174 -10.38 9.82 13.55
CA GLY A 174 -8.92 9.89 13.63
C GLY A 174 -8.24 8.58 13.21
N VAL A 175 -6.95 8.66 12.83
CA VAL A 175 -6.19 7.48 12.39
C VAL A 175 -6.11 6.40 13.49
N ALA A 176 -5.87 6.81 14.74
CA ALA A 176 -5.81 5.88 15.87
C ALA A 176 -7.15 5.18 16.09
N GLU A 177 -8.24 5.93 16.07
CA GLU A 177 -9.59 5.40 16.18
C GLU A 177 -9.92 4.42 15.03
N LEU A 178 -9.54 4.76 13.79
CA LEU A 178 -9.70 3.86 12.64
C LEU A 178 -8.94 2.55 12.84
N VAL A 179 -7.70 2.60 13.32
CA VAL A 179 -6.89 1.40 13.61
C VAL A 179 -7.57 0.55 14.69
N ASP A 180 -8.07 1.18 15.75
CA ASP A 180 -8.72 0.48 16.85
C ASP A 180 -10.02 -0.20 16.38
N GLU A 181 -10.88 0.50 15.67
CA GLU A 181 -12.15 -0.02 15.15
C GLU A 181 -11.94 -1.19 14.18
N VAL A 182 -11.01 -1.05 13.21
CA VAL A 182 -10.70 -2.14 12.28
C VAL A 182 -10.08 -3.34 13.00
N SER A 183 -9.25 -3.09 14.01
CA SER A 183 -8.64 -4.16 14.81
C SER A 183 -9.68 -4.90 15.65
N GLU A 184 -10.60 -4.19 16.31
CA GLU A 184 -11.69 -4.81 17.09
C GLU A 184 -12.63 -5.61 16.18
N PHE A 185 -12.96 -5.08 15.00
CA PHE A 185 -13.75 -5.80 14.01
C PHE A 185 -13.06 -7.10 13.57
N ALA A 186 -11.80 -7.04 13.19
CA ALA A 186 -11.03 -8.19 12.73
C ALA A 186 -10.87 -9.25 13.84
N LEU A 187 -10.45 -8.82 15.05
CA LEU A 187 -10.29 -9.73 16.18
C LEU A 187 -11.62 -10.27 16.69
N GLY A 188 -12.69 -9.48 16.60
CA GLY A 188 -14.06 -9.93 16.91
C GLY A 188 -14.52 -11.08 16.00
N ALA A 189 -14.22 -11.00 14.70
CA ALA A 189 -14.51 -12.05 13.73
C ALA A 189 -13.64 -13.31 13.91
N LEU A 190 -12.45 -13.16 14.48
CA LEU A 190 -11.49 -14.25 14.71
C LEU A 190 -11.43 -14.72 16.18
N ARG A 191 -12.32 -14.25 17.04
CA ARG A 191 -12.35 -14.63 18.46
C ARG A 191 -12.60 -16.13 18.64
N PRO A 192 -11.93 -16.77 19.63
CA PRO A 192 -12.18 -18.17 20.01
C PRO A 192 -13.61 -18.47 20.42
#